data_f3aaad8c6a184d29a79d8a7f40978daf
#
_entry.id   f3aaad8c6a184d29a79d8a7f40978daf
#
_cell.length_a   1.000
_cell.length_b   1.000
_cell.length_c   1.000
_cell.angle_alpha   90.00
_cell.angle_beta   90.00
_cell.angle_gamma   90.00
#
_symmetry.space_group_name_H-M   'P 1'
#
loop_
_entity.id
_entity.type
_entity.pdbx_description
1 polymer ?
#
loop_
_entity_poly.entity_id
_entity_poly.type
_entity_poly.pdbx_seq_one_letter_code
_entity_poly.pdbx_strand_id
1 'polypeptide(L)'
;VRRTTVRSDRSSVKGRAPHALRRLRKCATSLATLPALRMRLSQILISTLRDDPADAEIPSHKLLARAGLIVKIAAGVYTFAPLMWRTVKKFAQIVREELDREGANEVMLPIMQPKELWVSSGRWDRYVNDGIMFTLKDRKGSDMCLGPTHEEVMTAYVNAQVNSYKQLPVNCYQIQDKFRDEIRPRFGLMRGREFIMMDAYSFDADQPGLDAAYQKMRNAYCRIFERCGLAYTVVQADSGAIGGAGSEEFMVIADSGEDSILFCRESGYAANVEKAVSKLPPAPAGGEPKPLQTIATPDVKTVAQLEAFFPGWTAARMAKTVLYHVTWKAKAKVVAVMMRGDLEINEVKLTNALDALAVRLATDDEIKAATGADVGFAGPVNLP
;
A
#
# COMPACT_ATOMS: atom_id res chain seq x y z
N VAL A 1 -30.76 -45.66 -13.81
CA VAL A 1 -31.39 -46.74 -13.00
C VAL A 1 -30.49 -47.97 -13.06
N ARG A 2 -29.71 -48.23 -12.04
CA ARG A 2 -29.33 -49.58 -11.51
C ARG A 2 -28.57 -49.39 -10.21
N ARG A 3 -29.23 -49.74 -9.12
CA ARG A 3 -28.63 -49.95 -7.81
C ARG A 3 -27.85 -51.23 -7.84
N THR A 4 -26.58 -51.20 -7.37
CA THR A 4 -25.84 -52.41 -7.03
C THR A 4 -25.50 -52.34 -5.53
N THR A 5 -26.18 -53.16 -4.76
CA THR A 5 -25.94 -53.44 -3.35
C THR A 5 -24.72 -54.32 -3.20
N VAL A 6 -23.69 -53.89 -2.45
CA VAL A 6 -22.58 -54.73 -2.03
C VAL A 6 -22.82 -55.13 -0.56
N ARG A 7 -22.97 -56.43 -0.33
CA ARG A 7 -23.07 -57.06 0.99
C ARG A 7 -21.74 -56.95 1.73
N SER A 8 -21.81 -56.54 2.99
CA SER A 8 -20.68 -56.59 3.93
C SER A 8 -20.50 -58.02 4.45
N ASP A 9 -19.36 -58.59 4.19
CA ASP A 9 -18.94 -59.81 4.87
C ASP A 9 -18.05 -59.42 6.05
N ARG A 10 -18.52 -59.74 7.27
CA ARG A 10 -17.76 -59.55 8.50
C ARG A 10 -17.02 -60.87 8.80
N SER A 11 -15.77 -60.92 8.46
CA SER A 11 -14.88 -61.91 9.07
C SER A 11 -13.95 -61.22 10.06
N SER A 12 -14.03 -61.65 11.30
CA SER A 12 -13.27 -61.20 12.44
C SER A 12 -11.80 -61.54 12.33
N VAL A 13 -10.94 -60.56 12.18
CA VAL A 13 -9.50 -60.73 12.45
C VAL A 13 -9.15 -59.97 13.75
N LYS A 14 -8.98 -60.72 14.82
CA LYS A 14 -8.36 -60.25 16.06
C LYS A 14 -6.88 -60.06 15.84
N GLY A 15 -6.48 -58.85 15.37
CA GLY A 15 -5.09 -58.44 15.31
C GLY A 15 -4.78 -57.49 16.49
N ARG A 16 -3.84 -57.84 17.34
CA ARG A 16 -3.31 -56.96 18.39
C ARG A 16 -2.69 -55.72 17.76
N ALA A 17 -3.22 -54.52 18.11
CA ALA A 17 -2.65 -53.24 17.69
C ALA A 17 -1.19 -53.10 18.18
N PRO A 18 -0.27 -52.60 17.34
CA PRO A 18 1.14 -52.42 17.73
C PRO A 18 1.27 -51.42 18.88
N HIS A 19 2.19 -51.73 19.81
CA HIS A 19 2.48 -50.96 21.03
C HIS A 19 2.76 -49.44 20.78
N ALA A 20 3.12 -49.04 19.57
CA ALA A 20 3.37 -47.67 19.16
C ALA A 20 2.10 -46.76 19.18
N LEU A 21 0.93 -47.28 18.76
CA LEU A 21 -0.32 -46.52 18.75
C LEU A 21 -0.89 -46.27 20.16
N ARG A 22 -0.53 -47.08 21.13
CA ARG A 22 -0.93 -46.89 22.53
C ARG A 22 -0.12 -45.78 23.23
N ARG A 23 1.12 -45.51 22.79
CA ARG A 23 1.93 -44.38 23.29
C ARG A 23 1.45 -43.06 22.72
N LEU A 24 1.04 -42.99 21.45
CA LEU A 24 0.53 -41.76 20.84
C LEU A 24 -0.81 -41.31 21.43
N ARG A 25 -1.69 -42.26 21.80
CA ARG A 25 -2.95 -41.87 22.49
C ARG A 25 -2.73 -41.36 23.91
N LYS A 26 -1.69 -41.79 24.62
CA LYS A 26 -1.34 -41.27 25.96
C LYS A 26 -0.70 -39.87 25.89
N CYS A 27 0.00 -39.52 24.78
CA CYS A 27 0.52 -38.19 24.58
C CYS A 27 -0.59 -37.18 24.21
N ALA A 28 -1.61 -37.58 23.43
CA ALA A 28 -2.69 -36.70 23.02
C ALA A 28 -3.64 -36.30 24.18
N THR A 29 -3.78 -37.15 25.19
CA THR A 29 -4.60 -36.82 26.38
C THR A 29 -3.85 -35.97 27.42
N SER A 30 -2.51 -35.86 27.33
CA SER A 30 -1.72 -34.99 28.22
C SER A 30 -1.57 -33.54 27.74
N LEU A 31 -1.94 -33.23 26.48
CA LEU A 31 -1.91 -31.87 25.93
C LEU A 31 -3.15 -31.02 26.29
N ALA A 32 -4.19 -31.64 26.85
CA ALA A 32 -5.46 -30.97 27.10
C ALA A 32 -5.53 -30.13 28.39
N THR A 33 -4.49 -30.09 29.21
CA THR A 33 -4.50 -29.35 30.49
C THR A 33 -3.15 -28.75 30.89
N LEU A 34 -2.49 -28.10 29.96
CA LEU A 34 -1.48 -27.11 30.39
C LEU A 34 -2.25 -25.89 30.91
N PRO A 35 -2.08 -25.52 32.19
CA PRO A 35 -2.72 -24.30 32.70
C PRO A 35 -2.21 -23.16 31.85
N ALA A 36 -3.15 -22.32 31.36
CA ALA A 36 -2.78 -21.11 30.66
C ALA A 36 -1.73 -20.38 31.51
N LEU A 37 -0.49 -20.28 31.04
CA LEU A 37 0.60 -19.59 31.73
C LEU A 37 0.14 -18.13 31.96
N ARG A 38 -0.38 -17.87 33.17
CA ARG A 38 -0.76 -16.50 33.57
C ARG A 38 0.50 -15.72 33.81
N MET A 39 0.86 -14.89 32.85
CA MET A 39 1.97 -13.95 32.99
C MET A 39 1.55 -12.85 33.97
N ARG A 40 2.32 -12.69 35.07
CA ARG A 40 2.09 -11.60 36.04
C ARG A 40 2.71 -10.31 35.47
N LEU A 41 2.02 -9.19 35.62
CA LEU A 41 2.52 -7.88 35.18
C LEU A 41 3.88 -7.55 35.81
N SER A 42 4.10 -7.93 37.06
CA SER A 42 5.38 -7.76 37.76
C SER A 42 6.56 -8.59 37.18
N GLN A 43 6.29 -9.50 36.24
CA GLN A 43 7.30 -10.34 35.57
C GLN A 43 7.47 -9.96 34.10
N ILE A 44 6.73 -8.98 33.61
CA ILE A 44 6.82 -8.48 32.24
C ILE A 44 7.83 -7.35 32.22
N LEU A 45 8.78 -7.40 31.27
CA LEU A 45 9.65 -6.27 30.98
C LEU A 45 8.83 -5.19 30.27
N ILE A 46 8.37 -4.21 31.03
CA ILE A 46 7.61 -3.07 30.54
C ILE A 46 8.07 -1.82 31.29
N SER A 47 8.27 -0.74 30.55
CA SER A 47 8.58 0.58 31.09
C SER A 47 7.63 1.60 30.46
N THR A 48 6.89 2.34 31.28
CA THR A 48 5.97 3.37 30.81
C THR A 48 6.60 4.75 30.93
N LEU A 49 6.22 5.65 30.04
CA LEU A 49 6.67 7.05 30.09
C LEU A 49 5.56 7.94 30.64
N ARG A 50 5.95 8.94 31.42
CA ARG A 50 5.03 9.96 31.93
C ARG A 50 4.64 10.95 30.86
N ASP A 51 5.64 11.42 30.11
CA ASP A 51 5.49 12.46 29.10
C ASP A 51 5.51 11.87 27.69
N ASP A 52 4.96 12.59 26.73
CA ASP A 52 4.98 12.22 25.32
C ASP A 52 6.42 12.30 24.79
N PRO A 53 6.88 11.33 23.97
CA PRO A 53 8.14 11.49 23.26
C PRO A 53 8.11 12.75 22.37
N ALA A 54 9.22 13.47 22.31
CA ALA A 54 9.32 14.73 21.58
C ALA A 54 9.07 14.59 20.06
N ASP A 55 9.31 13.40 19.51
CA ASP A 55 9.11 13.06 18.10
C ASP A 55 7.75 12.41 17.81
N ALA A 56 6.90 12.23 18.81
CA ALA A 56 5.57 11.64 18.64
C ALA A 56 4.53 12.74 18.38
N GLU A 57 4.00 12.78 17.16
CA GLU A 57 3.02 13.78 16.74
C GLU A 57 1.58 13.30 16.96
N ILE A 58 1.25 12.11 16.49
CA ILE A 58 -0.12 11.58 16.50
C ILE A 58 -0.44 10.76 17.76
N PRO A 59 -1.73 10.67 18.15
CA PRO A 59 -2.15 9.99 19.38
C PRO A 59 -1.70 8.53 19.45
N SER A 60 -1.76 7.77 18.35
CA SER A 60 -1.36 6.36 18.35
C SER A 60 0.12 6.18 18.67
N HIS A 61 1.02 7.00 18.10
CA HIS A 61 2.45 6.96 18.40
C HIS A 61 2.72 7.32 19.87
N LYS A 62 2.10 8.41 20.37
CA LYS A 62 2.21 8.84 21.77
C LYS A 62 1.81 7.73 22.74
N LEU A 63 0.63 7.16 22.53
CA LEU A 63 0.08 6.13 23.42
C LEU A 63 0.89 4.83 23.38
N LEU A 64 1.33 4.37 22.21
CA LEU A 64 2.14 3.15 22.08
C LEU A 64 3.50 3.30 22.79
N ALA A 65 4.17 4.43 22.63
CA ALA A 65 5.45 4.70 23.27
C ALA A 65 5.28 4.90 24.80
N ARG A 66 4.31 5.69 25.23
CA ARG A 66 4.04 5.91 26.66
C ARG A 66 3.63 4.64 27.41
N ALA A 67 2.84 3.79 26.78
CA ALA A 67 2.46 2.51 27.38
C ALA A 67 3.60 1.47 27.37
N GLY A 68 4.79 1.81 26.87
CA GLY A 68 5.92 0.90 26.76
C GLY A 68 5.68 -0.27 25.83
N LEU A 69 4.83 -0.08 24.82
CA LEU A 69 4.50 -1.10 23.81
C LEU A 69 5.52 -1.16 22.69
N ILE A 70 6.09 -0.01 22.33
CA ILE A 70 7.15 0.12 21.33
C ILE A 70 8.34 0.90 21.89
N VAL A 71 9.54 0.57 21.43
CA VAL A 71 10.77 1.29 21.74
C VAL A 71 11.48 1.63 20.43
N LYS A 72 11.75 2.90 20.20
CA LYS A 72 12.45 3.38 19.02
C LYS A 72 13.94 3.01 19.10
N ILE A 73 14.45 2.36 18.07
CA ILE A 73 15.87 2.03 17.91
C ILE A 73 16.53 3.03 16.95
N ALA A 74 15.84 3.31 15.85
CA ALA A 74 16.25 4.30 14.86
C ALA A 74 15.01 4.93 14.22
N ALA A 75 15.19 5.92 13.35
CA ALA A 75 14.08 6.51 12.61
C ALA A 75 13.37 5.45 11.75
N GLY A 76 12.10 5.17 12.07
CA GLY A 76 11.29 4.16 11.38
C GLY A 76 11.64 2.70 11.73
N VAL A 77 12.43 2.46 12.79
CA VAL A 77 12.80 1.12 13.28
C VAL A 77 12.44 1.00 14.76
N TYR A 78 11.57 0.06 15.10
CA TYR A 78 11.02 -0.07 16.44
C TYR A 78 11.12 -1.50 16.95
N THR A 79 11.45 -1.64 18.24
CA THR A 79 11.27 -2.90 18.96
C THR A 79 9.83 -3.01 19.45
N PHE A 80 9.19 -4.14 19.22
CA PHE A 80 7.92 -4.51 19.84
C PHE A 80 8.16 -5.10 21.22
N ALA A 81 7.74 -4.39 22.26
CA ALA A 81 7.83 -4.86 23.63
C ALA A 81 6.90 -6.05 23.90
N PRO A 82 7.04 -6.80 25.01
CA PRO A 82 6.32 -8.07 25.21
C PRO A 82 4.81 -8.02 25.03
N LEU A 83 4.14 -6.96 25.47
CA LEU A 83 2.69 -6.83 25.30
C LEU A 83 2.31 -6.50 23.85
N MET A 84 3.08 -5.63 23.19
CA MET A 84 2.87 -5.34 21.78
C MET A 84 3.07 -6.59 20.93
N TRP A 85 4.13 -7.36 21.18
CA TRP A 85 4.38 -8.61 20.45
C TRP A 85 3.26 -9.64 20.62
N ARG A 86 2.64 -9.69 21.80
CA ARG A 86 1.44 -10.51 22.01
C ARG A 86 0.25 -10.03 21.19
N THR A 87 0.08 -8.72 21.09
CA THR A 87 -0.97 -8.11 20.27
C THR A 87 -0.76 -8.42 18.79
N VAL A 88 0.47 -8.24 18.29
CA VAL A 88 0.84 -8.60 16.90
C VAL A 88 0.56 -10.07 16.61
N LYS A 89 0.96 -10.98 17.52
CA LYS A 89 0.69 -12.42 17.33
C LYS A 89 -0.80 -12.73 17.33
N LYS A 90 -1.60 -12.08 18.18
CA LYS A 90 -3.06 -12.26 18.20
C LYS A 90 -3.71 -11.76 16.91
N PHE A 91 -3.26 -10.60 16.43
CA PHE A 91 -3.70 -10.06 15.15
C PHE A 91 -3.32 -10.98 13.98
N ALA A 92 -2.06 -11.40 13.92
CA ALA A 92 -1.59 -12.34 12.91
C ALA A 92 -2.37 -13.67 12.90
N GLN A 93 -2.82 -14.14 14.08
CA GLN A 93 -3.64 -15.34 14.17
C GLN A 93 -5.04 -15.12 13.55
N ILE A 94 -5.66 -13.95 13.77
CA ILE A 94 -6.93 -13.60 13.12
C ILE A 94 -6.77 -13.60 11.60
N VAL A 95 -5.67 -13.03 11.11
CA VAL A 95 -5.36 -13.00 9.67
C VAL A 95 -5.23 -14.41 9.10
N ARG A 96 -4.45 -15.30 9.75
CA ARG A 96 -4.31 -16.70 9.34
C ARG A 96 -5.65 -17.40 9.21
N GLU A 97 -6.46 -17.32 10.25
CA GLU A 97 -7.77 -18.00 10.29
C GLU A 97 -8.69 -17.56 9.14
N GLU A 98 -8.65 -16.28 8.75
CA GLU A 98 -9.49 -15.80 7.65
C GLU A 98 -8.93 -16.14 6.27
N LEU A 99 -7.60 -16.14 6.10
CA LEU A 99 -6.97 -16.53 4.84
C LEU A 99 -7.03 -18.05 4.62
N ASP A 100 -6.79 -18.84 5.65
CA ASP A 100 -6.91 -20.31 5.61
C ASP A 100 -8.35 -20.72 5.28
N ARG A 101 -9.36 -19.99 5.77
CA ARG A 101 -10.77 -20.19 5.43
C ARG A 101 -11.05 -20.04 3.92
N GLU A 102 -10.34 -19.12 3.25
CA GLU A 102 -10.43 -18.94 1.80
C GLU A 102 -9.56 -19.94 1.01
N GLY A 103 -8.85 -20.82 1.70
CA GLY A 103 -7.99 -21.85 1.10
C GLY A 103 -6.63 -21.34 0.64
N ALA A 104 -6.17 -20.21 1.17
CA ALA A 104 -4.84 -19.71 0.93
C ALA A 104 -3.78 -20.52 1.71
N ASN A 105 -2.58 -20.65 1.15
CA ASN A 105 -1.48 -21.43 1.73
C ASN A 105 -0.47 -20.48 2.36
N GLU A 106 -0.20 -20.63 3.67
CA GLU A 106 0.87 -19.87 4.32
C GLU A 106 2.24 -20.39 3.89
N VAL A 107 3.12 -19.50 3.50
CA VAL A 107 4.51 -19.76 3.17
C VAL A 107 5.41 -18.78 3.91
N MET A 108 6.71 -19.02 3.93
CA MET A 108 7.69 -18.06 4.45
C MET A 108 8.81 -17.90 3.42
N LEU A 109 8.86 -16.73 2.80
CA LEU A 109 9.81 -16.42 1.75
C LEU A 109 11.05 -15.71 2.32
N PRO A 110 12.22 -15.79 1.66
CA PRO A 110 13.40 -15.07 2.10
C PRO A 110 13.24 -13.55 1.98
N ILE A 111 13.69 -12.83 3.02
CA ILE A 111 13.70 -11.36 3.02
C ILE A 111 14.80 -10.84 2.10
N MET A 112 15.97 -11.48 2.13
CA MET A 112 17.11 -11.14 1.27
C MET A 112 16.87 -11.72 -0.12
N GLN A 113 16.81 -10.85 -1.13
CA GLN A 113 16.40 -11.19 -2.48
C GLN A 113 17.52 -10.85 -3.48
N PRO A 114 17.79 -11.73 -4.46
CA PRO A 114 18.80 -11.47 -5.48
C PRO A 114 18.27 -10.47 -6.52
N LYS A 115 19.18 -9.61 -7.01
CA LYS A 115 18.89 -8.58 -8.03
C LYS A 115 18.25 -9.16 -9.29
N GLU A 116 18.68 -10.35 -9.69
CA GLU A 116 18.27 -10.99 -10.94
C GLU A 116 16.76 -11.16 -11.05
N LEU A 117 16.08 -11.47 -9.95
CA LEU A 117 14.61 -11.58 -9.92
C LEU A 117 13.95 -10.23 -10.24
N TRP A 118 14.47 -9.16 -9.67
CA TRP A 118 13.97 -7.80 -9.86
C TRP A 118 14.28 -7.24 -11.26
N VAL A 119 15.41 -7.62 -11.83
CA VAL A 119 15.76 -7.30 -13.22
C VAL A 119 14.83 -8.03 -14.18
N SER A 120 14.48 -9.30 -13.92
CA SER A 120 13.58 -10.05 -14.78
C SER A 120 12.15 -9.50 -14.80
N SER A 121 11.69 -8.88 -13.71
CA SER A 121 10.40 -8.16 -13.65
C SER A 121 10.48 -6.72 -14.22
N GLY A 122 11.69 -6.21 -14.49
CA GLY A 122 11.93 -4.83 -14.94
C GLY A 122 11.77 -3.78 -13.85
N ARG A 123 11.71 -4.18 -12.56
CA ARG A 123 11.41 -3.27 -11.45
C ARG A 123 12.66 -2.80 -10.68
N TRP A 124 13.84 -3.41 -10.90
CA TRP A 124 15.05 -3.10 -10.15
C TRP A 124 15.43 -1.62 -10.22
N ASP A 125 15.65 -1.09 -11.43
CA ASP A 125 16.13 0.29 -11.59
C ASP A 125 15.12 1.31 -11.05
N ARG A 126 13.83 1.07 -11.24
CA ARG A 126 12.79 1.94 -10.69
C ARG A 126 12.84 1.99 -9.18
N TYR A 127 12.85 0.85 -8.49
CA TYR A 127 12.82 0.79 -7.04
C TYR A 127 14.09 1.33 -6.38
N VAL A 128 15.23 1.18 -7.05
CA VAL A 128 16.51 1.77 -6.61
C VAL A 128 16.50 3.28 -6.80
N ASN A 129 16.11 3.76 -7.99
CA ASN A 129 16.12 5.18 -8.32
C ASN A 129 15.09 5.98 -7.51
N ASP A 130 13.94 5.37 -7.24
CA ASP A 130 12.89 5.97 -6.38
C ASP A 130 13.28 5.91 -4.88
N GLY A 131 14.41 5.29 -4.53
CA GLY A 131 14.89 5.20 -3.16
C GLY A 131 14.01 4.32 -2.25
N ILE A 132 13.27 3.37 -2.82
CA ILE A 132 12.35 2.51 -2.05
C ILE A 132 13.10 1.34 -1.41
N MET A 133 14.19 0.88 -2.06
CA MET A 133 14.82 -0.40 -1.79
C MET A 133 16.16 -0.26 -1.06
N PHE A 134 16.33 -0.97 0.05
CA PHE A 134 17.65 -1.19 0.64
C PHE A 134 18.45 -2.19 -0.20
N THR A 135 19.56 -1.73 -0.78
CA THR A 135 20.47 -2.58 -1.55
C THR A 135 21.73 -2.92 -0.76
N LEU A 136 22.27 -4.11 -0.99
CA LEU A 136 23.51 -4.58 -0.36
C LEU A 136 24.29 -5.47 -1.33
N LYS A 137 25.56 -5.71 -1.02
CA LYS A 137 26.38 -6.67 -1.72
C LYS A 137 26.78 -7.82 -0.81
N ASP A 138 26.72 -9.03 -1.32
CA ASP A 138 27.28 -10.18 -0.62
C ASP A 138 28.83 -10.14 -0.66
N ARG A 139 29.49 -11.10 0.02
CA ARG A 139 30.96 -11.18 0.06
C ARG A 139 31.58 -11.49 -1.30
N LYS A 140 30.81 -11.99 -2.26
CA LYS A 140 31.25 -12.28 -3.63
C LYS A 140 31.00 -11.11 -4.57
N GLY A 141 30.38 -10.03 -4.08
CA GLY A 141 30.07 -8.84 -4.85
C GLY A 141 28.73 -8.90 -5.58
N SER A 142 27.88 -9.93 -5.33
CA SER A 142 26.55 -10.05 -5.92
C SER A 142 25.62 -9.00 -5.32
N ASP A 143 24.85 -8.32 -6.18
CA ASP A 143 23.86 -7.35 -5.74
C ASP A 143 22.62 -8.06 -5.18
N MET A 144 22.19 -7.64 -4.01
CA MET A 144 21.03 -8.12 -3.28
C MET A 144 20.18 -6.95 -2.81
N CYS A 145 18.96 -7.21 -2.37
CA CYS A 145 18.14 -6.24 -1.64
C CYS A 145 17.45 -6.87 -0.44
N LEU A 146 17.00 -6.02 0.49
CA LEU A 146 15.99 -6.40 1.48
C LEU A 146 14.61 -6.18 0.87
N GLY A 147 13.75 -7.21 0.91
CA GLY A 147 12.47 -7.21 0.21
C GLY A 147 11.51 -6.10 0.67
N PRO A 148 11.23 -5.10 -0.19
CA PRO A 148 10.15 -4.14 0.05
C PRO A 148 8.77 -4.76 -0.21
N THR A 149 8.74 -5.82 -1.00
CA THR A 149 7.60 -6.67 -1.39
C THR A 149 8.14 -8.01 -1.90
N HIS A 150 7.29 -8.99 -2.25
CA HIS A 150 7.75 -10.34 -2.59
C HIS A 150 7.12 -10.92 -3.87
N GLU A 151 6.60 -10.11 -4.79
CA GLU A 151 6.02 -10.61 -6.05
C GLU A 151 7.02 -11.48 -6.81
N GLU A 152 8.26 -11.02 -6.94
CA GLU A 152 9.32 -11.71 -7.68
C GLU A 152 9.65 -13.08 -7.07
N VAL A 153 9.84 -13.10 -5.74
CA VAL A 153 10.20 -14.32 -5.02
C VAL A 153 9.04 -15.31 -4.98
N MET A 154 7.81 -14.82 -4.76
CA MET A 154 6.61 -15.65 -4.77
C MET A 154 6.38 -16.26 -6.16
N THR A 155 6.54 -15.47 -7.23
CA THR A 155 6.43 -15.96 -8.60
C THR A 155 7.48 -17.03 -8.90
N ALA A 156 8.73 -16.83 -8.47
CA ALA A 156 9.79 -17.82 -8.62
C ALA A 156 9.47 -19.11 -7.86
N TYR A 157 8.93 -19.00 -6.62
CA TYR A 157 8.51 -20.15 -5.82
C TYR A 157 7.38 -20.93 -6.50
N VAL A 158 6.31 -20.25 -6.90
CA VAL A 158 5.16 -20.90 -7.55
C VAL A 158 5.56 -21.52 -8.90
N ASN A 159 6.40 -20.84 -9.68
CA ASN A 159 6.93 -21.39 -10.93
C ASN A 159 7.74 -22.69 -10.72
N ALA A 160 8.42 -22.83 -9.59
CA ALA A 160 9.14 -24.05 -9.25
C ALA A 160 8.24 -25.20 -8.76
N GLN A 161 7.01 -24.89 -8.31
CA GLN A 161 6.08 -25.89 -7.75
C GLN A 161 4.97 -26.29 -8.75
N VAL A 162 4.53 -25.36 -9.60
CA VAL A 162 3.42 -25.58 -10.54
C VAL A 162 3.96 -26.06 -11.87
N ASN A 163 3.63 -27.29 -12.23
CA ASN A 163 4.07 -27.92 -13.49
C ASN A 163 2.94 -28.03 -14.53
N SER A 164 1.73 -27.67 -14.17
CA SER A 164 0.55 -27.76 -15.05
C SER A 164 -0.50 -26.73 -14.65
N TYR A 165 -1.16 -26.13 -15.64
CA TYR A 165 -2.31 -25.23 -15.42
C TYR A 165 -3.45 -25.88 -14.61
N LYS A 166 -3.53 -27.22 -14.59
CA LYS A 166 -4.51 -27.97 -13.77
C LYS A 166 -4.29 -27.83 -12.26
N GLN A 167 -3.14 -27.34 -11.85
CA GLN A 167 -2.81 -27.07 -10.45
C GLN A 167 -3.28 -25.67 -10.02
N LEU A 168 -3.74 -24.84 -10.96
CA LEU A 168 -4.34 -23.53 -10.69
C LEU A 168 -5.85 -23.68 -10.41
N PRO A 169 -6.46 -22.77 -9.62
CA PRO A 169 -5.82 -21.60 -9.00
C PRO A 169 -4.97 -21.95 -7.77
N VAL A 170 -3.94 -21.13 -7.53
CA VAL A 170 -3.11 -21.19 -6.32
C VAL A 170 -3.14 -19.83 -5.63
N ASN A 171 -3.38 -19.80 -4.34
CA ASN A 171 -3.25 -18.60 -3.53
C ASN A 171 -2.26 -18.89 -2.38
N CYS A 172 -1.22 -18.08 -2.30
CA CYS A 172 -0.21 -18.16 -1.23
C CYS A 172 -0.12 -16.84 -0.50
N TYR A 173 0.14 -16.89 0.81
CA TYR A 173 0.37 -15.70 1.61
C TYR A 173 1.52 -15.90 2.60
N GLN A 174 2.04 -14.80 3.11
CA GLN A 174 2.98 -14.80 4.22
C GLN A 174 2.68 -13.65 5.19
N ILE A 175 3.18 -13.79 6.41
CA ILE A 175 3.25 -12.70 7.39
C ILE A 175 4.73 -12.53 7.71
N GLN A 176 5.38 -11.51 7.15
CA GLN A 176 6.83 -11.39 7.14
C GLN A 176 7.24 -9.92 7.18
N ASP A 177 8.45 -9.66 7.69
CA ASP A 177 9.06 -8.34 7.69
C ASP A 177 9.30 -7.84 6.26
N LYS A 178 9.12 -6.53 6.09
CA LYS A 178 9.40 -5.78 4.87
C LYS A 178 10.30 -4.60 5.21
N PHE A 179 11.10 -4.21 4.22
CA PHE A 179 12.08 -3.15 4.36
C PHE A 179 11.90 -2.13 3.23
N ARG A 180 11.64 -0.87 3.60
CA ARG A 180 11.56 0.24 2.65
C ARG A 180 12.44 1.38 3.14
N ASP A 181 13.32 1.90 2.27
CA ASP A 181 14.21 3.02 2.62
C ASP A 181 13.42 4.34 2.61
N GLU A 182 12.51 4.43 3.56
CA GLU A 182 11.62 5.58 3.71
C GLU A 182 12.42 6.83 4.08
N ILE A 183 12.37 7.86 3.23
CA ILE A 183 13.12 9.11 3.43
C ILE A 183 12.65 9.82 4.71
N ARG A 184 11.35 9.82 4.97
CA ARG A 184 10.72 10.52 6.11
C ARG A 184 9.82 9.57 6.91
N PRO A 185 10.41 8.63 7.67
CA PRO A 185 9.61 7.80 8.57
C PRO A 185 8.93 8.69 9.61
N ARG A 186 7.64 8.48 9.81
CA ARG A 186 6.82 9.30 10.71
C ARG A 186 5.67 8.50 11.31
N PHE A 187 5.03 9.09 12.33
CA PHE A 187 3.84 8.54 12.97
C PHE A 187 4.02 7.14 13.58
N GLY A 188 5.23 6.85 14.10
CA GLY A 188 5.53 5.59 14.78
C GLY A 188 5.44 4.39 13.83
N LEU A 189 4.53 3.46 14.10
CA LEU A 189 4.38 2.24 13.31
C LEU A 189 3.65 2.44 11.96
N MET A 190 3.06 3.61 11.71
CA MET A 190 2.30 3.81 10.47
C MET A 190 3.20 3.92 9.24
N ARG A 191 4.38 4.53 9.39
CA ARG A 191 5.32 4.71 8.27
C ARG A 191 6.75 4.46 8.73
N GLY A 192 7.14 3.20 8.76
CA GLY A 192 8.45 2.73 9.17
C GLY A 192 9.33 2.24 8.03
N ARG A 193 10.62 2.00 8.33
CA ARG A 193 11.60 1.39 7.42
C ARG A 193 11.60 -0.13 7.51
N GLU A 194 11.25 -0.66 8.66
CA GLU A 194 11.07 -2.08 8.93
C GLU A 194 9.69 -2.29 9.55
N PHE A 195 8.89 -3.16 8.97
CA PHE A 195 7.52 -3.41 9.39
C PHE A 195 7.04 -4.79 8.98
N ILE A 196 6.10 -5.35 9.74
CA ILE A 196 5.47 -6.63 9.43
C ILE A 196 4.30 -6.39 8.48
N MET A 197 4.26 -7.18 7.39
CA MET A 197 3.17 -7.16 6.41
C MET A 197 2.62 -8.57 6.23
N MET A 198 1.31 -8.69 6.11
CA MET A 198 0.70 -9.82 5.45
C MET A 198 0.57 -9.46 3.97
N ASP A 199 1.16 -10.28 3.11
CA ASP A 199 1.06 -10.17 1.67
C ASP A 199 0.61 -11.51 1.07
N ALA A 200 -0.38 -11.44 0.17
CA ALA A 200 -0.98 -12.60 -0.47
C ALA A 200 -0.94 -12.44 -1.99
N TYR A 201 -0.78 -13.56 -2.69
CA TYR A 201 -0.57 -13.61 -4.13
C TYR A 201 -1.39 -14.74 -4.72
N SER A 202 -2.22 -14.44 -5.72
CA SER A 202 -2.98 -15.45 -6.44
C SER A 202 -2.41 -15.68 -7.83
N PHE A 203 -2.54 -16.91 -8.30
CA PHE A 203 -2.12 -17.37 -9.62
C PHE A 203 -3.30 -18.11 -10.22
N ASP A 204 -3.85 -17.57 -11.27
CA ASP A 204 -5.10 -18.00 -11.88
C ASP A 204 -4.88 -18.29 -13.38
N ALA A 205 -5.72 -19.16 -13.96
CA ALA A 205 -5.59 -19.53 -15.36
C ALA A 205 -6.19 -18.50 -16.31
N ASP A 206 -7.15 -17.71 -15.83
CA ASP A 206 -7.92 -16.75 -16.61
C ASP A 206 -8.43 -15.59 -15.76
N GLN A 207 -9.03 -14.59 -16.41
CA GLN A 207 -9.57 -13.41 -15.73
C GLN A 207 -10.71 -13.74 -14.76
N PRO A 208 -11.69 -14.60 -15.08
CA PRO A 208 -12.71 -15.01 -14.11
C PRO A 208 -12.13 -15.65 -12.83
N GLY A 209 -11.07 -16.45 -12.97
CA GLY A 209 -10.33 -17.02 -11.83
C GLY A 209 -9.72 -15.93 -10.96
N LEU A 210 -9.02 -14.96 -11.56
CA LEU A 210 -8.44 -13.81 -10.89
C LEU A 210 -9.51 -12.98 -10.15
N ASP A 211 -10.63 -12.71 -10.80
CA ASP A 211 -11.73 -11.95 -10.19
C ASP A 211 -12.33 -12.69 -8.98
N ALA A 212 -12.45 -14.01 -9.07
CA ALA A 212 -12.90 -14.84 -7.97
C ALA A 212 -11.89 -14.85 -6.80
N ALA A 213 -10.59 -14.93 -7.09
CA ALA A 213 -9.53 -14.85 -6.10
C ALA A 213 -9.53 -13.48 -5.41
N TYR A 214 -9.65 -12.40 -6.17
CA TYR A 214 -9.75 -11.04 -5.65
C TYR A 214 -10.93 -10.90 -4.67
N GLN A 215 -12.12 -11.40 -5.06
CA GLN A 215 -13.32 -11.34 -4.21
C GLN A 215 -13.17 -12.16 -2.93
N LYS A 216 -12.50 -13.32 -2.97
CA LYS A 216 -12.18 -14.11 -1.77
C LYS A 216 -11.30 -13.31 -0.81
N MET A 217 -10.23 -12.69 -1.30
CA MET A 217 -9.34 -11.87 -0.49
C MET A 217 -10.07 -10.66 0.10
N ARG A 218 -10.89 -9.98 -0.70
CA ARG A 218 -11.72 -8.87 -0.25
C ARG A 218 -12.64 -9.28 0.91
N ASN A 219 -13.30 -10.43 0.79
CA ASN A 219 -14.17 -10.96 1.85
C ASN A 219 -13.39 -11.33 3.11
N ALA A 220 -12.19 -11.93 2.97
CA ALA A 220 -11.31 -12.21 4.08
C ALA A 220 -10.91 -10.94 4.83
N TYR A 221 -10.54 -9.88 4.10
CA TYR A 221 -10.17 -8.59 4.71
C TYR A 221 -11.34 -7.95 5.43
N CYS A 222 -12.56 -7.95 4.87
CA CYS A 222 -13.76 -7.48 5.59
C CYS A 222 -13.87 -8.17 6.97
N ARG A 223 -13.79 -9.49 7.00
CA ARG A 223 -13.90 -10.24 8.26
C ARG A 223 -12.73 -9.97 9.22
N ILE A 224 -11.51 -9.76 8.71
CA ILE A 224 -10.36 -9.39 9.55
C ILE A 224 -10.62 -8.05 10.24
N PHE A 225 -11.06 -7.02 9.51
CA PHE A 225 -11.37 -5.71 10.07
C PHE A 225 -12.53 -5.78 11.08
N GLU A 226 -13.60 -6.51 10.76
CA GLU A 226 -14.73 -6.74 11.66
C GLU A 226 -14.32 -7.45 12.96
N ARG A 227 -13.52 -8.51 12.86
CA ARG A 227 -12.99 -9.25 14.03
C ARG A 227 -12.05 -8.41 14.88
N CYS A 228 -11.40 -7.43 14.29
CA CYS A 228 -10.58 -6.46 15.01
C CYS A 228 -11.39 -5.31 15.62
N GLY A 229 -12.71 -5.23 15.35
CA GLY A 229 -13.60 -4.18 15.86
C GLY A 229 -13.31 -2.81 15.24
N LEU A 230 -12.80 -2.76 14.02
CA LEU A 230 -12.43 -1.53 13.34
C LEU A 230 -13.61 -1.01 12.48
N ALA A 231 -13.92 0.27 12.63
CA ALA A 231 -14.81 0.96 11.70
C ALA A 231 -14.02 1.32 10.43
N TYR A 232 -14.41 0.80 9.29
CA TYR A 232 -13.70 0.98 8.03
C TYR A 232 -14.66 1.22 6.87
N THR A 233 -14.13 1.73 5.78
CA THR A 233 -14.80 1.74 4.48
C THR A 233 -13.84 1.22 3.41
N VAL A 234 -14.38 0.56 2.39
CA VAL A 234 -13.60 0.12 1.23
C VAL A 234 -13.71 1.22 0.18
N VAL A 235 -12.58 1.72 -0.27
CA VAL A 235 -12.49 2.81 -1.24
C VAL A 235 -11.75 2.37 -2.50
N GLN A 236 -12.15 2.90 -3.62
CA GLN A 236 -11.38 2.76 -4.87
C GLN A 236 -10.07 3.53 -4.73
N ALA A 237 -8.98 2.90 -5.15
CA ALA A 237 -7.64 3.42 -5.05
C ALA A 237 -6.88 3.37 -6.39
N ASP A 238 -5.81 4.13 -6.49
CA ASP A 238 -4.84 4.00 -7.58
C ASP A 238 -3.92 2.80 -7.32
N SER A 239 -3.56 2.06 -8.37
CA SER A 239 -2.69 0.88 -8.25
C SER A 239 -1.21 1.23 -8.04
N GLY A 240 -0.81 2.48 -8.22
CA GLY A 240 0.54 2.98 -8.02
C GLY A 240 1.60 2.27 -8.86
N ALA A 241 2.79 2.13 -8.26
CA ALA A 241 3.95 1.53 -8.92
C ALA A 241 3.80 0.01 -9.19
N ILE A 242 2.90 -0.66 -8.49
CA ILE A 242 2.64 -2.10 -8.70
C ILE A 242 1.91 -2.32 -10.01
N GLY A 243 1.06 -1.36 -10.43
CA GLY A 243 0.25 -1.45 -11.64
C GLY A 243 -1.03 -2.28 -11.45
N GLY A 244 -1.74 -2.55 -12.54
CA GLY A 244 -3.01 -3.27 -12.54
C GLY A 244 -4.21 -2.37 -12.83
N ALA A 245 -5.35 -2.98 -13.20
CA ALA A 245 -6.54 -2.27 -13.64
C ALA A 245 -7.48 -1.84 -12.49
N GLY A 246 -7.38 -2.47 -11.33
CA GLY A 246 -8.24 -2.18 -10.18
C GLY A 246 -7.49 -2.32 -8.87
N SER A 247 -7.79 -1.44 -7.92
CA SER A 247 -7.26 -1.46 -6.58
C SER A 247 -8.32 -0.95 -5.60
N GLU A 248 -8.37 -1.55 -4.42
CA GLU A 248 -9.20 -1.11 -3.30
C GLU A 248 -8.35 -0.97 -2.04
N GLU A 249 -8.70 -0.02 -1.19
CA GLU A 249 -8.10 0.18 0.12
C GLU A 249 -9.15 0.07 1.22
N PHE A 250 -8.80 -0.63 2.30
CA PHE A 250 -9.61 -0.76 3.50
C PHE A 250 -9.20 0.35 4.47
N MET A 251 -9.91 1.47 4.43
CA MET A 251 -9.56 2.68 5.17
C MET A 251 -10.28 2.73 6.51
N VAL A 252 -9.51 2.70 7.59
CA VAL A 252 -10.05 2.91 8.95
C VAL A 252 -10.32 4.40 9.13
N ILE A 253 -11.55 4.73 9.55
CA ILE A 253 -11.95 6.12 9.77
C ILE A 253 -11.35 6.63 11.09
N ALA A 254 -10.49 7.65 11.01
CA ALA A 254 -9.83 8.26 12.15
C ALA A 254 -9.52 9.74 11.90
N ASP A 255 -9.65 10.57 12.93
CA ASP A 255 -9.35 12.02 12.83
C ASP A 255 -7.86 12.30 12.59
N SER A 256 -6.98 11.35 12.94
CA SER A 256 -5.52 11.45 12.79
C SER A 256 -4.97 10.60 11.64
N GLY A 257 -5.79 10.30 10.63
CA GLY A 257 -5.36 9.59 9.42
C GLY A 257 -4.41 10.42 8.56
N GLU A 258 -3.56 9.74 7.76
CA GLU A 258 -2.68 10.41 6.79
C GLU A 258 -3.43 10.81 5.51
N ASP A 259 -4.38 9.99 5.08
CA ASP A 259 -5.05 10.13 3.81
C ASP A 259 -6.49 10.64 3.96
N SER A 260 -6.93 11.41 2.97
CA SER A 260 -8.30 11.87 2.87
C SER A 260 -9.07 10.98 1.89
N ILE A 261 -10.28 10.59 2.30
CA ILE A 261 -11.19 9.85 1.44
C ILE A 261 -12.44 10.67 1.16
N LEU A 262 -12.97 10.51 -0.04
CA LEU A 262 -14.25 11.09 -0.43
C LEU A 262 -15.30 9.98 -0.50
N PHE A 263 -16.44 10.21 0.13
CA PHE A 263 -17.54 9.26 0.06
C PHE A 263 -18.88 9.96 -0.12
N CYS A 264 -19.79 9.30 -0.81
CA CYS A 264 -21.17 9.73 -0.99
C CYS A 264 -22.11 8.74 -0.29
N ARG A 265 -22.84 9.18 0.71
CA ARG A 265 -23.75 8.31 1.48
C ARG A 265 -24.93 7.79 0.66
N GLU A 266 -25.38 8.57 -0.34
CA GLU A 266 -26.55 8.20 -1.15
C GLU A 266 -26.21 7.13 -2.19
N SER A 267 -25.05 7.22 -2.86
CA SER A 267 -24.65 6.30 -3.93
C SER A 267 -23.77 5.16 -3.45
N GLY A 268 -23.22 5.23 -2.23
CA GLY A 268 -22.20 4.29 -1.73
C GLY A 268 -20.83 4.46 -2.38
N TYR A 269 -20.64 5.51 -3.21
CA TYR A 269 -19.34 5.78 -3.83
C TYR A 269 -18.31 6.18 -2.77
N ALA A 270 -17.14 5.55 -2.82
CA ALA A 270 -16.01 5.90 -1.96
C ALA A 270 -14.70 5.74 -2.74
N ALA A 271 -13.81 6.72 -2.65
CA ALA A 271 -12.50 6.71 -3.29
C ALA A 271 -11.51 7.57 -2.52
N ASN A 272 -10.21 7.24 -2.62
CA ASN A 272 -9.16 8.16 -2.19
C ASN A 272 -9.07 9.38 -3.12
N VAL A 273 -8.35 10.42 -2.73
CA VAL A 273 -8.26 11.67 -3.51
C VAL A 273 -7.62 11.47 -4.89
N GLU A 274 -6.80 10.47 -5.05
CA GLU A 274 -6.08 10.13 -6.28
C GLU A 274 -6.98 9.46 -7.31
N LYS A 275 -7.97 8.70 -6.87
CA LYS A 275 -8.94 8.00 -7.72
C LYS A 275 -10.27 8.72 -7.83
N ALA A 276 -10.62 9.54 -6.84
CA ALA A 276 -11.93 10.19 -6.77
C ALA A 276 -12.24 11.02 -8.03
N VAL A 277 -13.43 10.85 -8.56
CA VAL A 277 -13.96 11.66 -9.65
C VAL A 277 -15.08 12.52 -9.10
N SER A 278 -14.98 13.82 -9.32
CA SER A 278 -15.99 14.81 -8.91
C SER A 278 -16.48 15.61 -10.11
N LYS A 279 -17.70 16.09 -10.02
CA LYS A 279 -18.21 17.05 -10.98
C LYS A 279 -17.48 18.39 -10.79
N LEU A 280 -16.90 18.91 -11.87
CA LEU A 280 -16.27 20.23 -11.81
C LEU A 280 -17.30 21.30 -11.42
N PRO A 281 -16.90 22.28 -10.60
CA PRO A 281 -17.74 23.45 -10.37
C PRO A 281 -18.10 24.11 -11.70
N PRO A 282 -19.33 24.66 -11.85
CA PRO A 282 -19.70 25.31 -13.08
C PRO A 282 -18.71 26.45 -13.41
N ALA A 283 -18.39 26.58 -14.67
CA ALA A 283 -17.59 27.72 -15.12
C ALA A 283 -18.36 29.03 -14.84
N PRO A 284 -17.67 30.09 -14.42
CA PRO A 284 -18.30 31.40 -14.33
C PRO A 284 -18.95 31.77 -15.67
N ALA A 285 -20.10 32.41 -15.64
CA ALA A 285 -20.77 32.87 -16.85
C ALA A 285 -19.79 33.68 -17.71
N GLY A 286 -19.58 33.26 -18.94
CA GLY A 286 -18.76 33.99 -19.90
C GLY A 286 -19.44 35.26 -20.31
N GLY A 287 -18.68 36.35 -20.50
CA GLY A 287 -19.10 37.51 -21.24
C GLY A 287 -18.73 37.34 -22.72
N GLU A 288 -19.04 38.36 -23.53
CA GLU A 288 -18.53 38.38 -24.91
C GLU A 288 -16.99 38.36 -24.93
N PRO A 289 -16.38 37.61 -25.87
CA PRO A 289 -14.93 37.55 -26.01
C PRO A 289 -14.38 38.96 -26.24
N LYS A 290 -13.44 39.36 -25.40
CA LYS A 290 -12.72 40.63 -25.55
C LYS A 290 -11.44 40.41 -26.35
N PRO A 291 -10.95 41.43 -27.09
CA PRO A 291 -9.66 41.38 -27.73
C PRO A 291 -8.56 41.05 -26.71
N LEU A 292 -7.56 40.24 -27.13
CA LEU A 292 -6.39 39.96 -26.31
C LEU A 292 -5.65 41.25 -25.96
N GLN A 293 -5.40 41.47 -24.68
CA GLN A 293 -4.67 42.62 -24.17
C GLN A 293 -3.52 42.15 -23.31
N THR A 294 -2.35 42.77 -23.48
CA THR A 294 -1.21 42.57 -22.61
C THR A 294 -1.23 43.62 -21.50
N ILE A 295 -1.27 43.18 -20.25
CA ILE A 295 -1.28 44.07 -19.08
C ILE A 295 -0.05 43.79 -18.27
N ALA A 296 0.73 44.83 -17.92
CA ALA A 296 1.87 44.71 -17.05
C ALA A 296 1.43 44.41 -15.62
N THR A 297 1.95 43.33 -15.05
CA THR A 297 1.69 42.89 -13.67
C THR A 297 3.01 42.70 -12.92
N PRO A 298 3.73 43.80 -12.59
CA PRO A 298 5.04 43.71 -11.96
C PRO A 298 4.96 42.99 -10.62
N ASP A 299 5.85 42.02 -10.41
CA ASP A 299 5.99 41.21 -9.18
C ASP A 299 4.77 40.37 -8.79
N VAL A 300 3.78 40.20 -9.67
CA VAL A 300 2.57 39.40 -9.46
C VAL A 300 2.79 38.00 -10.03
N LYS A 301 2.97 37.00 -9.18
CA LYS A 301 3.34 35.62 -9.55
C LYS A 301 2.25 34.57 -9.26
N THR A 302 1.32 34.88 -8.36
CA THR A 302 0.33 33.90 -7.89
C THR A 302 -1.10 34.34 -8.27
N VAL A 303 -2.02 33.37 -8.35
CA VAL A 303 -3.44 33.63 -8.59
C VAL A 303 -4.01 34.55 -7.51
N ALA A 304 -3.65 34.37 -6.24
CA ALA A 304 -4.11 35.25 -5.16
C ALA A 304 -3.61 36.69 -5.33
N GLN A 305 -2.38 36.92 -5.79
CA GLN A 305 -1.87 38.24 -6.11
C GLN A 305 -2.58 38.87 -7.32
N LEU A 306 -2.96 38.05 -8.33
CA LEU A 306 -3.75 38.51 -9.46
C LEU A 306 -5.16 38.91 -9.04
N GLU A 307 -5.79 38.18 -8.14
CA GLU A 307 -7.11 38.57 -7.57
C GLU A 307 -7.04 39.91 -6.86
N ALA A 308 -5.97 40.15 -6.10
CA ALA A 308 -5.75 41.44 -5.45
C ALA A 308 -5.44 42.59 -6.44
N PHE A 309 -4.71 42.26 -7.52
CA PHE A 309 -4.33 43.25 -8.56
C PHE A 309 -5.51 43.65 -9.47
N PHE A 310 -6.43 42.72 -9.77
CA PHE A 310 -7.61 42.95 -10.60
C PHE A 310 -8.90 42.88 -9.78
N PRO A 311 -9.39 44.01 -9.24
CA PRO A 311 -10.63 44.02 -8.48
C PRO A 311 -11.82 43.45 -9.28
N GLY A 312 -12.53 42.49 -8.64
CA GLY A 312 -13.69 41.81 -9.25
C GLY A 312 -13.32 40.59 -10.12
N TRP A 313 -12.06 40.26 -10.26
CA TRP A 313 -11.63 38.98 -10.83
C TRP A 313 -11.53 37.92 -9.71
N THR A 314 -11.89 36.69 -10.05
CA THR A 314 -11.82 35.58 -9.13
C THR A 314 -10.92 34.47 -9.73
N ALA A 315 -10.30 33.67 -8.89
CA ALA A 315 -9.47 32.54 -9.32
C ALA A 315 -10.19 31.64 -10.34
N ALA A 316 -11.49 31.45 -10.19
CA ALA A 316 -12.33 30.69 -11.13
C ALA A 316 -12.42 31.30 -12.55
N ARG A 317 -12.06 32.56 -12.72
CA ARG A 317 -12.01 33.28 -14.03
C ARG A 317 -10.60 33.37 -14.61
N MET A 318 -9.62 32.84 -13.90
CA MET A 318 -8.21 32.85 -14.29
C MET A 318 -7.77 31.46 -14.77
N ALA A 319 -6.81 31.44 -15.67
CA ALA A 319 -6.09 30.24 -16.02
C ALA A 319 -4.68 30.31 -15.42
N LYS A 320 -4.24 29.24 -14.79
CA LYS A 320 -2.85 29.07 -14.35
C LYS A 320 -2.15 28.00 -15.15
N THR A 321 -0.89 28.18 -15.44
CA THR A 321 -0.04 27.21 -16.12
C THR A 321 1.00 26.72 -15.15
N VAL A 322 1.09 25.40 -14.97
CA VAL A 322 2.09 24.74 -14.13
C VAL A 322 2.92 23.84 -15.04
N LEU A 323 4.22 23.92 -14.90
CA LEU A 323 5.14 23.12 -15.71
C LEU A 323 5.65 21.90 -14.94
N TYR A 324 5.52 20.74 -15.57
CA TYR A 324 5.93 19.46 -15.02
C TYR A 324 7.02 18.83 -15.88
N HIS A 325 8.05 18.29 -15.23
CA HIS A 325 8.95 17.36 -15.87
C HIS A 325 8.31 15.98 -15.90
N VAL A 326 8.03 15.49 -17.09
CA VAL A 326 7.35 14.22 -17.33
C VAL A 326 8.32 13.24 -17.95
N THR A 327 8.42 12.05 -17.36
CA THR A 327 9.29 10.96 -17.82
C THR A 327 8.45 9.81 -18.35
N TRP A 328 8.70 9.37 -19.59
CA TRP A 328 8.19 8.16 -20.21
C TRP A 328 9.33 7.15 -20.41
N LYS A 329 9.01 5.92 -20.84
CA LYS A 329 10.02 4.84 -21.07
C LYS A 329 11.19 5.25 -21.96
N ALA A 330 10.95 6.08 -22.98
CA ALA A 330 11.94 6.43 -23.99
C ALA A 330 12.31 7.92 -24.04
N LYS A 331 11.66 8.76 -23.26
CA LYS A 331 11.85 10.23 -23.32
C LYS A 331 11.47 10.90 -22.01
N ALA A 332 12.01 12.08 -21.80
CA ALA A 332 11.55 13.03 -20.79
C ALA A 332 11.35 14.41 -21.43
N LYS A 333 10.34 15.14 -21.00
CA LYS A 333 10.04 16.50 -21.49
C LYS A 333 9.41 17.33 -20.39
N VAL A 334 9.56 18.65 -20.52
CA VAL A 334 8.72 19.60 -19.76
C VAL A 334 7.38 19.74 -20.46
N VAL A 335 6.30 19.58 -19.69
CA VAL A 335 4.91 19.66 -20.14
C VAL A 335 4.23 20.81 -19.42
N ALA A 336 3.55 21.69 -20.16
CA ALA A 336 2.73 22.75 -19.60
C ALA A 336 1.30 22.23 -19.37
N VAL A 337 0.85 22.29 -18.13
CA VAL A 337 -0.51 21.92 -17.74
C VAL A 337 -1.27 23.18 -17.40
N MET A 338 -2.27 23.49 -18.22
CA MET A 338 -3.13 24.66 -18.01
C MET A 338 -4.42 24.23 -17.31
N MET A 339 -4.81 24.98 -16.30
CA MET A 339 -6.05 24.74 -15.56
C MET A 339 -6.67 26.04 -15.04
N ARG A 340 -7.90 25.95 -14.59
CA ARG A 340 -8.59 27.06 -13.93
C ARG A 340 -7.89 27.41 -12.61
N GLY A 341 -7.77 28.69 -12.29
CA GLY A 341 -6.95 29.17 -11.19
C GLY A 341 -7.36 28.70 -9.80
N ASP A 342 -8.64 28.36 -9.60
CA ASP A 342 -9.18 27.85 -8.33
C ASP A 342 -9.03 26.32 -8.14
N LEU A 343 -8.47 25.61 -9.12
CA LEU A 343 -8.29 24.16 -9.06
C LEU A 343 -6.82 23.80 -8.77
N GLU A 344 -6.59 22.64 -8.17
CA GLU A 344 -5.26 22.10 -7.93
C GLU A 344 -5.03 20.85 -8.80
N ILE A 345 -3.76 20.63 -9.17
CA ILE A 345 -3.36 19.43 -9.92
C ILE A 345 -3.07 18.32 -8.93
N ASN A 346 -3.67 17.16 -9.16
CA ASN A 346 -3.22 15.92 -8.51
C ASN A 346 -2.21 15.24 -9.43
N GLU A 347 -0.96 15.09 -8.95
CA GLU A 347 0.15 14.57 -9.75
C GLU A 347 -0.05 13.10 -10.14
N VAL A 348 -0.68 12.28 -9.29
CA VAL A 348 -1.01 10.88 -9.61
C VAL A 348 -2.00 10.82 -10.77
N LYS A 349 -3.06 11.62 -10.73
CA LYS A 349 -4.02 11.74 -11.84
C LYS A 349 -3.35 12.22 -13.13
N LEU A 350 -2.44 13.18 -13.02
CA LEU A 350 -1.70 13.70 -14.16
C LEU A 350 -0.77 12.61 -14.75
N THR A 351 -0.07 11.86 -13.91
CA THR A 351 0.78 10.73 -14.29
C THR A 351 -0.03 9.70 -15.09
N ASN A 352 -1.19 9.32 -14.57
CA ASN A 352 -2.09 8.37 -15.22
C ASN A 352 -2.67 8.91 -16.53
N ALA A 353 -3.06 10.19 -16.57
CA ALA A 353 -3.61 10.82 -17.77
C ALA A 353 -2.59 10.94 -18.91
N LEU A 354 -1.31 11.05 -18.58
CA LEU A 354 -0.21 11.14 -19.53
C LEU A 354 0.42 9.78 -19.88
N ASP A 355 -0.04 8.68 -19.27
CA ASP A 355 0.59 7.36 -19.33
C ASP A 355 2.12 7.45 -19.10
N ALA A 356 2.49 8.25 -18.08
CA ALA A 356 3.87 8.55 -17.76
C ALA A 356 4.42 7.59 -16.69
N LEU A 357 5.76 7.43 -16.64
CA LEU A 357 6.42 6.70 -15.58
C LEU A 357 6.55 7.55 -14.31
N ALA A 358 6.81 8.85 -14.48
CA ALA A 358 6.96 9.79 -13.39
C ALA A 358 6.61 11.22 -13.84
N VAL A 359 6.04 11.98 -12.91
CA VAL A 359 5.72 13.39 -13.04
C VAL A 359 6.23 14.10 -11.79
N ARG A 360 6.92 15.21 -11.96
CA ARG A 360 7.33 16.12 -10.88
C ARG A 360 7.27 17.56 -11.35
N LEU A 361 7.17 18.50 -10.45
CA LEU A 361 7.32 19.90 -10.81
C LEU A 361 8.66 20.11 -11.52
N ALA A 362 8.63 20.90 -12.59
CA ALA A 362 9.84 21.30 -13.28
C ALA A 362 10.66 22.26 -12.40
N THR A 363 12.00 22.15 -12.47
CA THR A 363 12.90 23.07 -11.77
C THR A 363 12.90 24.44 -12.46
N ASP A 364 13.38 25.46 -11.76
CA ASP A 364 13.49 26.83 -12.30
C ASP A 364 14.28 26.87 -13.61
N ASP A 365 15.39 26.14 -13.69
CA ASP A 365 16.21 26.05 -14.90
C ASP A 365 15.47 25.35 -16.05
N GLU A 366 14.74 24.27 -15.76
CA GLU A 366 13.92 23.58 -16.74
C GLU A 366 12.78 24.47 -17.27
N ILE A 367 12.13 25.23 -16.38
CA ILE A 367 11.09 26.19 -16.75
C ILE A 367 11.68 27.28 -17.65
N LYS A 368 12.79 27.86 -17.27
CA LYS A 368 13.45 28.90 -18.04
C LYS A 368 13.94 28.40 -19.41
N ALA A 369 14.50 27.20 -19.45
CA ALA A 369 14.94 26.57 -20.71
C ALA A 369 13.75 26.25 -21.65
N ALA A 370 12.61 25.82 -21.11
CA ALA A 370 11.44 25.45 -21.89
C ALA A 370 10.57 26.63 -22.34
N THR A 371 10.58 27.73 -21.61
CA THR A 371 9.62 28.84 -21.83
C THR A 371 10.27 30.19 -22.07
N GLY A 372 11.55 30.35 -21.72
CA GLY A 372 12.24 31.64 -21.70
C GLY A 372 11.83 32.57 -20.54
N ALA A 373 10.83 32.18 -19.75
CA ALA A 373 10.31 32.97 -18.63
C ALA A 373 10.85 32.47 -17.28
N ASP A 374 10.92 33.37 -16.31
CA ASP A 374 11.20 32.99 -14.91
C ASP A 374 9.96 32.36 -14.25
N VAL A 375 10.19 31.61 -13.17
CA VAL A 375 9.12 30.92 -12.40
C VAL A 375 8.05 31.91 -11.94
N GLY A 376 6.78 31.55 -12.18
CA GLY A 376 5.62 32.37 -11.86
C GLY A 376 5.18 33.29 -13.00
N PHE A 377 5.94 33.37 -14.11
CA PHE A 377 5.61 34.21 -15.27
C PHE A 377 5.38 33.42 -16.56
N ALA A 378 5.48 32.10 -16.53
CA ALA A 378 5.20 31.26 -17.69
C ALA A 378 3.67 31.17 -17.92
N GLY A 379 3.24 31.50 -19.13
CA GLY A 379 1.83 31.38 -19.57
C GLY A 379 1.72 30.49 -20.80
N PRO A 380 0.50 30.17 -21.26
CA PRO A 380 0.28 29.29 -22.41
C PRO A 380 0.49 29.99 -23.77
N VAL A 381 0.69 31.32 -23.77
CA VAL A 381 0.83 32.11 -24.99
C VAL A 381 2.29 32.24 -25.35
N ASN A 382 2.63 32.01 -26.62
CA ASN A 382 4.01 32.07 -27.15
C ASN A 382 4.98 31.08 -26.50
N LEU A 383 4.52 29.91 -26.05
CA LEU A 383 5.41 28.80 -25.74
C LEU A 383 6.05 28.27 -27.04
N PRO A 384 7.36 27.91 -27.04
CA PRO A 384 8.05 27.39 -28.21
C PRO A 384 7.54 26.03 -28.69
#